data_24f9f1ae7460faafc095301beaab380a
#
_entry.id   24f9f1ae7460faafc095301beaab380a
#
_cell.length_a   1.000
_cell.length_b   1.000
_cell.length_c   1.000
_cell.angle_alpha   90.00
_cell.angle_beta   90.00
_cell.angle_gamma   90.00
#
_symmetry.space_group_name_H-M   'P 1'
#
loop_
_entity.id
_entity.type
_entity.pdbx_description
1 polymer ?
#
loop_
_entity_poly.entity_id
_entity_poly.type
_entity_poly.pdbx_seq_one_letter_code
_entity_poly.pdbx_strand_id
1 'polypeptide(L)'
;MKYTQGKYQIAGKRALAKDIFSIDIKCPEITEIACPGQFVHILPPGFTLRRPISICDIDKKSGTLRIVFITKGDGTKEIAKLNEGELIDMLAPLGHGFTIDNSFKKIILVGGGIGTPPMLPLAKIYGERTTVISGFRSAEAVILQRDFKAAGAETILCTDDGSTGRKCLVTEPLAELLKEGNADAIYACGPAPMLKRISEIAENSGVFCEVSLEERMGCGIGACLVCACKTRKDGEEHFAHVCKNGPVFNSKE
;
A
#
# COMPACT_ATOMS: atom_id res chain seq x y z
N MET A 1 1.45 -4.32 19.34
CA MET A 1 0.55 -3.71 18.28
C MET A 1 -0.70 -3.23 18.99
N LYS A 2 -1.07 -1.96 18.82
CA LYS A 2 -2.32 -1.38 19.35
C LYS A 2 -3.31 -1.27 18.19
N TYR A 3 -4.46 -1.92 18.30
CA TYR A 3 -5.54 -1.89 17.32
C TYR A 3 -6.89 -1.85 18.01
N THR A 4 -7.91 -1.42 17.29
CA THR A 4 -9.31 -1.41 17.76
C THR A 4 -10.19 -2.14 16.76
N GLN A 5 -11.29 -2.72 17.28
CA GLN A 5 -12.36 -3.28 16.47
C GLN A 5 -13.63 -2.48 16.71
N GLY A 6 -14.31 -2.11 15.65
CA GLY A 6 -15.54 -1.34 15.75
C GLY A 6 -16.26 -1.20 14.42
N LYS A 7 -17.43 -0.54 14.49
CA LYS A 7 -18.17 -0.10 13.31
C LYS A 7 -18.01 1.40 13.18
N TYR A 8 -17.56 1.84 12.00
CA TYR A 8 -17.18 3.21 11.70
C TYR A 8 -18.01 3.75 10.54
N GLN A 9 -18.34 5.03 10.59
CA GLN A 9 -19.13 5.65 9.54
C GLN A 9 -18.31 5.91 8.28
N ILE A 10 -18.85 5.58 7.14
CA ILE A 10 -18.32 5.96 5.83
C ILE A 10 -18.61 7.44 5.63
N ALA A 11 -17.55 8.24 5.53
CA ALA A 11 -17.61 9.69 5.34
C ALA A 11 -17.63 10.09 3.86
N GLY A 12 -17.26 9.17 2.97
CA GLY A 12 -17.28 9.40 1.54
C GLY A 12 -16.92 8.14 0.76
N LYS A 13 -17.43 8.05 -0.46
CA LYS A 13 -17.15 6.95 -1.39
C LYS A 13 -17.02 7.47 -2.81
N ARG A 14 -16.06 6.94 -3.55
CA ARG A 14 -15.82 7.29 -4.96
C ARG A 14 -15.38 6.08 -5.76
N ALA A 15 -15.85 5.96 -7.00
CA ALA A 15 -15.25 5.09 -8.00
C ALA A 15 -14.03 5.84 -8.60
N LEU A 16 -12.86 5.24 -8.55
CA LEU A 16 -11.63 5.80 -9.13
C LEU A 16 -11.37 5.31 -10.55
N ALA A 17 -11.71 4.04 -10.80
CA ALA A 17 -11.61 3.36 -12.09
C ALA A 17 -12.62 2.21 -12.12
N LYS A 18 -12.69 1.47 -13.23
CA LYS A 18 -13.51 0.27 -13.31
C LYS A 18 -13.12 -0.69 -12.19
N ASP A 19 -14.10 -1.11 -11.39
CA ASP A 19 -13.94 -2.03 -10.26
C ASP A 19 -12.99 -1.55 -9.14
N ILE A 20 -12.54 -0.28 -9.15
CA ILE A 20 -11.67 0.30 -8.12
C ILE A 20 -12.42 1.41 -7.38
N PHE A 21 -12.52 1.25 -6.07
CA PHE A 21 -13.26 2.14 -5.19
C PHE A 21 -12.36 2.74 -4.10
N SER A 22 -12.65 3.99 -3.76
CA SER A 22 -12.12 4.69 -2.59
C SER A 22 -13.22 4.87 -1.56
N ILE A 23 -12.94 4.56 -0.30
CA ILE A 23 -13.83 4.81 0.84
C ILE A 23 -13.05 5.61 1.88
N ASP A 24 -13.62 6.72 2.31
CA ASP A 24 -13.14 7.54 3.43
C ASP A 24 -13.92 7.13 4.68
N ILE A 25 -13.23 6.75 5.77
CA ILE A 25 -13.83 6.18 6.99
C ILE A 25 -13.54 7.11 8.17
N LYS A 26 -14.57 7.55 8.89
CA LYS A 26 -14.45 8.39 10.08
C LYS A 26 -14.06 7.55 11.29
N CYS A 27 -12.80 7.68 11.72
CA CYS A 27 -12.23 6.89 12.82
C CYS A 27 -11.05 7.63 13.49
N PRO A 28 -11.31 8.75 14.20
CA PRO A 28 -10.27 9.63 14.73
C PRO A 28 -9.27 8.90 15.64
N GLU A 29 -9.74 8.00 16.50
CA GLU A 29 -8.86 7.22 17.39
C GLU A 29 -7.90 6.30 16.65
N ILE A 30 -8.27 5.83 15.45
CA ILE A 30 -7.40 5.00 14.61
C ILE A 30 -6.39 5.90 13.87
N THR A 31 -6.82 7.05 13.36
CA THR A 31 -5.92 7.97 12.64
C THR A 31 -4.77 8.46 13.50
N GLU A 32 -4.95 8.57 14.83
CA GLU A 32 -3.88 9.00 15.74
C GLU A 32 -2.73 7.99 15.85
N ILE A 33 -3.03 6.71 15.67
CA ILE A 33 -2.06 5.61 15.86
C ILE A 33 -1.66 4.92 14.56
N ALA A 34 -2.36 5.19 13.46
CA ALA A 34 -2.07 4.59 12.17
C ALA A 34 -0.79 5.15 11.55
N CYS A 35 -0.03 4.29 10.87
CA CYS A 35 1.20 4.61 10.18
C CYS A 35 1.15 4.17 8.70
N PRO A 36 1.90 4.82 7.79
CA PRO A 36 2.05 4.40 6.41
C PRO A 36 2.47 2.94 6.28
N GLY A 37 1.86 2.19 5.37
CA GLY A 37 2.16 0.78 5.15
C GLY A 37 1.30 -0.20 5.95
N GLN A 38 0.55 0.28 6.95
CA GLN A 38 -0.42 -0.53 7.68
C GLN A 38 -1.71 -0.76 6.86
N PHE A 39 -2.55 -1.67 7.34
CA PHE A 39 -3.80 -2.05 6.69
C PHE A 39 -4.98 -2.08 7.67
N VAL A 40 -6.18 -2.14 7.13
CA VAL A 40 -7.43 -2.42 7.84
C VAL A 40 -7.94 -3.80 7.46
N HIS A 41 -8.65 -4.48 8.37
CA HIS A 41 -9.25 -5.79 8.14
C HIS A 41 -10.78 -5.67 8.24
N ILE A 42 -11.46 -5.57 7.10
CA ILE A 42 -12.88 -5.26 7.00
C ILE A 42 -13.71 -6.55 6.99
N LEU A 43 -14.78 -6.58 7.75
CA LEU A 43 -15.80 -7.63 7.68
C LEU A 43 -16.87 -7.21 6.67
N PRO A 44 -16.93 -7.86 5.48
CA PRO A 44 -17.98 -7.55 4.52
C PRO A 44 -19.35 -7.99 5.04
N PRO A 45 -20.43 -7.28 4.71
CA PRO A 45 -21.79 -7.73 5.06
C PRO A 45 -22.07 -9.15 4.57
N GLY A 46 -22.63 -9.99 5.47
CA GLY A 46 -22.95 -11.39 5.13
C GLY A 46 -21.77 -12.37 5.07
N PHE A 47 -20.57 -11.94 5.42
CA PHE A 47 -19.38 -12.80 5.43
C PHE A 47 -18.86 -13.02 6.85
N THR A 48 -18.16 -14.15 7.05
CA THR A 48 -17.49 -14.49 8.31
C THR A 48 -16.00 -14.15 8.30
N LEU A 49 -15.37 -14.09 7.13
CA LEU A 49 -13.97 -13.76 6.97
C LEU A 49 -13.80 -12.30 6.55
N ARG A 50 -12.88 -11.62 7.20
CA ARG A 50 -12.48 -10.25 6.89
C ARG A 50 -11.62 -10.15 5.62
N ARG A 51 -11.51 -8.96 5.07
CA ARG A 51 -10.66 -8.63 3.92
C ARG A 51 -9.62 -7.60 4.33
N PRO A 52 -8.31 -7.93 4.19
CA PRO A 52 -7.25 -6.96 4.41
C PRO A 52 -7.21 -5.95 3.25
N ILE A 53 -7.17 -4.67 3.59
CA ILE A 53 -7.05 -3.58 2.62
C ILE A 53 -6.05 -2.57 3.18
N SER A 54 -5.04 -2.22 2.39
CA SER A 54 -4.03 -1.26 2.80
C SER A 54 -4.61 0.13 3.01
N ILE A 55 -4.08 0.86 3.98
CA ILE A 55 -4.40 2.26 4.21
C ILE A 55 -3.79 3.09 3.09
N CYS A 56 -4.63 3.86 2.40
CA CYS A 56 -4.23 4.75 1.30
C CYS A 56 -3.91 6.17 1.79
N ASP A 57 -4.60 6.63 2.84
CA ASP A 57 -4.38 7.97 3.39
C ASP A 57 -4.78 8.04 4.87
N ILE A 58 -4.11 8.91 5.61
CA ILE A 58 -4.32 9.13 7.03
C ILE A 58 -4.47 10.64 7.25
N ASP A 59 -5.69 11.11 7.40
CA ASP A 59 -5.96 12.51 7.71
C ASP A 59 -6.34 12.67 9.19
N LYS A 60 -5.35 13.02 10.01
CA LYS A 60 -5.54 13.27 11.45
C LYS A 60 -6.41 14.49 11.73
N LYS A 61 -6.40 15.50 10.85
CA LYS A 61 -7.19 16.73 11.05
C LYS A 61 -8.68 16.45 10.93
N SER A 62 -9.08 15.73 9.91
CA SER A 62 -10.47 15.31 9.74
C SER A 62 -10.81 14.03 10.53
N GLY A 63 -9.83 13.31 11.06
CA GLY A 63 -10.00 12.01 11.72
C GLY A 63 -10.53 10.95 10.75
N THR A 64 -10.02 10.92 9.51
CA THR A 64 -10.44 9.99 8.44
C THR A 64 -9.30 9.14 7.95
N LEU A 65 -9.56 7.84 7.76
CA LEU A 65 -8.73 6.95 6.95
C LEU A 65 -9.35 6.80 5.57
N ARG A 66 -8.52 6.83 4.53
CA ARG A 66 -8.90 6.43 3.17
C ARG A 66 -8.37 5.05 2.88
N ILE A 67 -9.23 4.20 2.36
CA ILE A 67 -8.87 2.92 1.75
C ILE A 67 -9.18 2.94 0.26
N VAL A 68 -8.37 2.23 -0.53
CA VAL A 68 -8.62 2.01 -1.96
C VAL A 68 -8.47 0.54 -2.25
N PHE A 69 -9.45 -0.05 -2.92
CA PHE A 69 -9.47 -1.48 -3.20
C PHE A 69 -10.13 -1.79 -4.55
N ILE A 70 -9.81 -2.97 -5.07
CA ILE A 70 -10.42 -3.52 -6.28
C ILE A 70 -11.44 -4.61 -5.91
N THR A 71 -12.58 -4.65 -6.62
CA THR A 71 -13.56 -5.72 -6.47
C THR A 71 -13.09 -6.98 -7.19
N LYS A 72 -12.44 -7.87 -6.46
CA LYS A 72 -11.85 -9.10 -7.01
C LYS A 72 -12.69 -10.35 -6.72
N GLY A 73 -13.35 -10.38 -5.58
CA GLY A 73 -14.21 -11.47 -5.14
C GLY A 73 -15.45 -10.94 -4.43
N ASP A 74 -16.35 -11.83 -4.03
CA ASP A 74 -17.67 -11.44 -3.52
C ASP A 74 -17.60 -10.58 -2.26
N GLY A 75 -16.66 -10.83 -1.34
CA GLY A 75 -16.50 -9.98 -0.16
C GLY A 75 -16.13 -8.54 -0.50
N THR A 76 -15.24 -8.30 -1.47
CA THR A 76 -14.92 -6.92 -1.91
C THR A 76 -16.04 -6.29 -2.72
N LYS A 77 -16.85 -7.07 -3.42
CA LYS A 77 -18.07 -6.58 -4.06
C LYS A 77 -19.10 -6.11 -3.03
N GLU A 78 -19.27 -6.83 -1.90
CA GLU A 78 -20.17 -6.40 -0.83
C GLU A 78 -19.65 -5.11 -0.13
N ILE A 79 -18.35 -5.01 0.11
CA ILE A 79 -17.76 -3.74 0.61
C ILE A 79 -18.03 -2.60 -0.38
N ALA A 80 -17.94 -2.85 -1.68
CA ALA A 80 -18.20 -1.83 -2.70
C ALA A 80 -19.67 -1.41 -2.81
N LYS A 81 -20.62 -2.14 -2.23
CA LYS A 81 -22.03 -1.74 -2.17
C LYS A 81 -22.33 -0.75 -1.05
N LEU A 82 -21.50 -0.73 0.01
CA LEU A 82 -21.66 0.22 1.11
C LEU A 82 -21.58 1.67 0.61
N ASN A 83 -22.40 2.55 1.18
CA ASN A 83 -22.53 3.94 0.79
C ASN A 83 -22.11 4.88 1.92
N GLU A 84 -21.95 6.14 1.58
CA GLU A 84 -21.76 7.22 2.55
C GLU A 84 -22.89 7.24 3.58
N GLY A 85 -22.53 7.44 4.85
CA GLY A 85 -23.44 7.37 6.00
C GLY A 85 -23.61 5.98 6.60
N GLU A 86 -23.36 4.91 5.85
CA GLU A 86 -23.42 3.54 6.37
C GLU A 86 -22.22 3.19 7.25
N LEU A 87 -22.35 2.10 8.02
CA LEU A 87 -21.32 1.63 8.93
C LEU A 87 -20.51 0.50 8.30
N ILE A 88 -19.18 0.59 8.40
CA ILE A 88 -18.24 -0.45 8.02
C ILE A 88 -17.61 -1.07 9.26
N ASP A 89 -17.68 -2.41 9.39
CA ASP A 89 -17.04 -3.15 10.49
C ASP A 89 -15.57 -3.39 10.12
N MET A 90 -14.65 -2.88 10.93
CA MET A 90 -13.23 -3.07 10.69
C MET A 90 -12.42 -3.27 11.98
N LEU A 91 -11.29 -3.93 11.82
CA LEU A 91 -10.22 -4.09 12.77
C LEU A 91 -9.01 -3.32 12.23
N ALA A 92 -8.51 -2.32 12.96
CA ALA A 92 -7.47 -1.41 12.48
C ALA A 92 -6.77 -0.64 13.63
N PRO A 93 -5.55 -0.05 13.41
CA PRO A 93 -4.66 -0.36 12.29
C PRO A 93 -3.92 -1.68 12.55
N LEU A 94 -3.55 -2.39 11.50
CA LEU A 94 -2.88 -3.68 11.60
C LEU A 94 -1.53 -3.69 10.87
N GLY A 95 -0.64 -4.57 11.29
CA GLY A 95 0.68 -4.75 10.70
C GLY A 95 1.70 -3.69 11.15
N HIS A 96 2.92 -3.84 10.66
CA HIS A 96 4.01 -2.88 10.77
C HIS A 96 4.01 -1.97 9.54
N GLY A 97 4.23 -0.67 9.76
CA GLY A 97 4.34 0.31 8.69
C GLY A 97 5.76 0.42 8.15
N PHE A 98 5.91 1.27 7.13
CA PHE A 98 7.20 1.63 6.56
C PHE A 98 8.06 2.43 7.55
N THR A 99 9.36 2.23 7.49
CA THR A 99 10.35 3.03 8.22
C THR A 99 10.35 4.47 7.70
N ILE A 100 10.14 5.43 8.59
CA ILE A 100 10.21 6.85 8.26
C ILE A 100 11.52 7.42 8.80
N ASP A 101 12.41 7.84 7.89
CA ASP A 101 13.66 8.50 8.26
C ASP A 101 13.75 9.87 7.56
N ASN A 102 13.74 10.92 8.37
CA ASN A 102 13.79 12.30 7.87
C ASN A 102 15.17 12.69 7.29
N SER A 103 16.20 11.89 7.50
CA SER A 103 17.52 12.07 6.90
C SER A 103 17.52 11.78 5.39
N PHE A 104 16.61 10.96 4.91
CA PHE A 104 16.46 10.64 3.49
C PHE A 104 16.05 11.90 2.69
N LYS A 105 16.79 12.18 1.63
CA LYS A 105 16.59 13.35 0.74
C LYS A 105 15.95 13.00 -0.59
N LYS A 106 16.18 11.78 -1.07
CA LYS A 106 15.71 11.30 -2.36
C LYS A 106 15.03 9.94 -2.16
N ILE A 107 13.71 9.91 -2.27
CA ILE A 107 12.89 8.74 -2.02
C ILE A 107 12.19 8.30 -3.30
N ILE A 108 12.30 7.02 -3.63
CA ILE A 108 11.56 6.43 -4.74
C ILE A 108 10.45 5.55 -4.18
N LEU A 109 9.21 5.85 -4.58
CA LEU A 109 8.04 5.05 -4.25
C LEU A 109 7.60 4.27 -5.49
N VAL A 110 7.48 2.95 -5.39
CA VAL A 110 7.11 2.10 -6.52
C VAL A 110 5.79 1.39 -6.24
N GLY A 111 4.75 1.72 -7.00
CA GLY A 111 3.42 1.13 -6.88
C GLY A 111 3.02 0.32 -8.11
N GLY A 112 2.56 -0.93 -7.93
CA GLY A 112 2.03 -1.77 -9.02
C GLY A 112 0.53 -2.01 -8.89
N GLY A 113 -0.27 -1.47 -9.82
CA GLY A 113 -1.73 -1.61 -9.81
C GLY A 113 -2.33 -1.16 -8.48
N ILE A 114 -3.07 -2.05 -7.81
CA ILE A 114 -3.69 -1.78 -6.50
C ILE A 114 -2.67 -1.70 -5.35
N GLY A 115 -1.39 -1.93 -5.59
CA GLY A 115 -0.30 -1.64 -4.66
C GLY A 115 0.14 -0.17 -4.66
N THR A 116 -0.39 0.66 -5.57
CA THR A 116 -0.09 2.11 -5.62
C THR A 116 -0.65 2.91 -4.43
N PRO A 117 -1.87 2.65 -3.93
CA PRO A 117 -2.47 3.38 -2.82
C PRO A 117 -1.62 3.47 -1.53
N PRO A 118 -0.95 2.43 -1.04
CA PRO A 118 -0.11 2.49 0.16
C PRO A 118 1.09 3.45 0.06
N MET A 119 1.44 3.88 -1.15
CA MET A 119 2.54 4.83 -1.39
C MET A 119 2.14 6.28 -1.11
N LEU A 120 0.84 6.61 -1.12
CA LEU A 120 0.38 7.99 -0.96
C LEU A 120 0.72 8.62 0.40
N PRO A 121 0.58 7.92 1.54
CA PRO A 121 0.98 8.49 2.83
C PRO A 121 2.47 8.84 2.89
N LEU A 122 3.33 8.02 2.27
CA LEU A 122 4.77 8.31 2.16
C LEU A 122 5.04 9.54 1.29
N ALA A 123 4.37 9.64 0.14
CA ALA A 123 4.47 10.82 -0.72
C ALA A 123 4.06 12.11 0.01
N LYS A 124 3.03 12.07 0.85
CA LYS A 124 2.61 13.21 1.68
C LYS A 124 3.64 13.58 2.76
N ILE A 125 4.32 12.60 3.36
CA ILE A 125 5.35 12.84 4.38
C ILE A 125 6.60 13.46 3.77
N TYR A 126 7.05 12.95 2.64
CA TYR A 126 8.32 13.34 2.04
C TYR A 126 8.19 14.48 1.01
N GLY A 127 7.00 14.69 0.43
CA GLY A 127 6.72 15.79 -0.50
C GLY A 127 7.63 15.79 -1.72
N GLU A 128 8.24 16.93 -2.01
CA GLU A 128 9.12 17.16 -3.18
C GLU A 128 10.38 16.28 -3.20
N ARG A 129 10.71 15.61 -2.10
CA ARG A 129 11.80 14.64 -2.04
C ARG A 129 11.46 13.30 -2.70
N THR A 130 10.24 13.16 -3.24
CA THR A 130 9.69 11.87 -3.66
C THR A 130 9.51 11.81 -5.17
N THR A 131 10.02 10.74 -5.78
CA THR A 131 9.64 10.30 -7.13
C THR A 131 8.77 9.07 -7.02
N VAL A 132 7.54 9.14 -7.52
CA VAL A 132 6.57 8.03 -7.53
C VAL A 132 6.56 7.37 -8.91
N ILE A 133 6.95 6.11 -8.97
CA ILE A 133 6.83 5.27 -10.17
C ILE A 133 5.59 4.40 -9.98
N SER A 134 4.58 4.59 -10.82
CA SER A 134 3.33 3.82 -10.77
C SER A 134 3.09 3.05 -12.05
N GLY A 135 2.85 1.74 -11.93
CA GLY A 135 2.61 0.85 -13.05
C GLY A 135 1.18 0.32 -13.07
N PHE A 136 0.56 0.33 -14.25
CA PHE A 136 -0.79 -0.19 -14.47
C PHE A 136 -0.86 -0.97 -15.78
N ARG A 137 -1.91 -1.76 -15.97
CA ARG A 137 -2.11 -2.49 -17.23
C ARG A 137 -2.44 -1.57 -18.40
N SER A 138 -3.30 -0.58 -18.14
CA SER A 138 -3.80 0.37 -19.16
C SER A 138 -4.21 1.70 -18.53
N ALA A 139 -4.47 2.70 -19.34
CA ALA A 139 -4.97 4.02 -18.93
C ALA A 139 -6.23 3.95 -18.06
N GLU A 140 -7.12 2.99 -18.34
CA GLU A 140 -8.38 2.80 -17.58
C GLU A 140 -8.17 2.38 -16.13
N ALA A 141 -7.01 1.78 -15.80
CA ALA A 141 -6.67 1.34 -14.45
C ALA A 141 -5.89 2.39 -13.66
N VAL A 142 -5.52 3.51 -14.28
CA VAL A 142 -4.68 4.54 -13.65
C VAL A 142 -5.46 5.27 -12.55
N ILE A 143 -4.87 5.29 -11.33
CA ILE A 143 -5.45 5.95 -10.16
C ILE A 143 -4.41 6.84 -9.46
N LEU A 144 -4.88 7.79 -8.66
CA LEU A 144 -4.11 8.59 -7.69
C LEU A 144 -3.01 9.52 -8.26
N GLN A 145 -2.89 9.69 -9.58
CA GLN A 145 -1.88 10.57 -10.16
C GLN A 145 -2.02 12.03 -9.68
N ARG A 146 -3.27 12.50 -9.50
CA ARG A 146 -3.54 13.84 -8.98
C ARG A 146 -3.19 13.95 -7.49
N ASP A 147 -3.45 12.89 -6.71
CA ASP A 147 -3.13 12.86 -5.28
C ASP A 147 -1.62 12.93 -5.05
N PHE A 148 -0.82 12.20 -5.82
CA PHE A 148 0.65 12.26 -5.75
C PHE A 148 1.20 13.63 -6.13
N LYS A 149 0.71 14.23 -7.20
CA LYS A 149 1.08 15.60 -7.58
C LYS A 149 0.71 16.62 -6.51
N ALA A 150 -0.47 16.49 -5.91
CA ALA A 150 -0.90 17.35 -4.81
C ALA A 150 -0.05 17.17 -3.54
N ALA A 151 0.56 15.99 -3.35
CA ALA A 151 1.54 15.73 -2.29
C ALA A 151 2.93 16.34 -2.58
N GLY A 152 3.15 16.95 -3.75
CA GLY A 152 4.43 17.54 -4.17
C GLY A 152 5.38 16.53 -4.83
N ALA A 153 4.96 15.29 -5.05
CA ALA A 153 5.81 14.27 -5.61
C ALA A 153 5.95 14.39 -7.15
N GLU A 154 7.16 14.13 -7.66
CA GLU A 154 7.36 13.85 -9.06
C GLU A 154 6.74 12.49 -9.41
N THR A 155 6.15 12.36 -10.62
CA THR A 155 5.45 11.13 -11.00
C THR A 155 5.92 10.58 -12.34
N ILE A 156 6.26 9.29 -12.37
CA ILE A 156 6.55 8.52 -13.59
C ILE A 156 5.44 7.47 -13.72
N LEU A 157 4.66 7.56 -14.79
CA LEU A 157 3.57 6.64 -15.06
C LEU A 157 4.00 5.63 -16.12
N CYS A 158 3.82 4.34 -15.83
CA CYS A 158 4.05 3.22 -16.74
C CYS A 158 2.75 2.48 -17.01
N THR A 159 2.54 2.04 -18.25
CA THR A 159 1.46 1.12 -18.61
C THR A 159 1.97 0.00 -19.48
N ASP A 160 1.45 -1.23 -19.25
CA ASP A 160 1.88 -2.41 -20.01
C ASP A 160 1.55 -2.30 -21.50
N ASP A 161 0.40 -1.72 -21.82
CA ASP A 161 -0.10 -1.55 -23.20
C ASP A 161 0.38 -0.26 -23.89
N GLY A 162 0.94 0.69 -23.14
CA GLY A 162 1.39 1.99 -23.65
C GLY A 162 0.25 2.98 -23.93
N SER A 163 -0.96 2.73 -23.42
CA SER A 163 -2.13 3.60 -23.63
C SER A 163 -2.01 4.96 -22.93
N THR A 164 -1.13 5.10 -21.95
CA THR A 164 -0.74 6.36 -21.31
C THR A 164 0.60 6.22 -20.60
N GLY A 165 1.32 7.33 -20.39
CA GLY A 165 2.64 7.32 -19.78
C GLY A 165 3.68 6.60 -20.65
N ARG A 166 4.64 5.93 -20.00
CA ARG A 166 5.68 5.13 -20.66
C ARG A 166 5.19 3.69 -20.85
N LYS A 167 5.43 3.10 -22.02
CA LYS A 167 5.23 1.67 -22.25
C LYS A 167 6.44 0.91 -21.73
N CYS A 168 6.44 0.58 -20.44
CA CYS A 168 7.55 -0.10 -19.76
C CYS A 168 7.08 -0.73 -18.45
N LEU A 169 7.90 -1.60 -17.87
CA LEU A 169 7.74 -2.03 -16.50
C LEU A 169 8.28 -0.96 -15.53
N VAL A 170 7.74 -0.87 -14.32
CA VAL A 170 8.19 0.08 -13.28
C VAL A 170 9.67 -0.09 -12.89
N THR A 171 10.24 -1.25 -13.15
CA THR A 171 11.64 -1.56 -12.88
C THR A 171 12.62 -0.88 -13.85
N GLU A 172 12.16 -0.45 -15.02
CA GLU A 172 12.99 0.25 -16.00
C GLU A 172 13.31 1.67 -15.53
N PRO A 173 12.32 2.56 -15.25
CA PRO A 173 12.61 3.88 -14.73
C PRO A 173 13.26 3.84 -13.34
N LEU A 174 12.98 2.81 -12.51
CA LEU A 174 13.70 2.61 -11.26
C LEU A 174 15.20 2.42 -11.50
N ALA A 175 15.57 1.53 -12.41
CA ALA A 175 16.96 1.28 -12.73
C ALA A 175 17.66 2.50 -13.36
N GLU A 176 16.95 3.30 -14.16
CA GLU A 176 17.44 4.57 -14.71
C GLU A 176 17.79 5.56 -13.59
N LEU A 177 16.85 5.83 -12.66
CA LEU A 177 17.06 6.74 -11.54
C LEU A 177 18.21 6.31 -10.63
N LEU A 178 18.36 5.02 -10.38
CA LEU A 178 19.45 4.51 -9.52
C LEU A 178 20.83 4.64 -10.18
N LYS A 179 20.93 4.52 -11.50
CA LYS A 179 22.19 4.78 -12.23
C LYS A 179 22.66 6.23 -12.09
N GLU A 180 21.72 7.15 -11.95
CA GLU A 180 22.00 8.57 -11.72
C GLU A 180 22.36 8.91 -10.26
N GLY A 181 22.37 7.91 -9.36
CA GLY A 181 22.63 8.11 -7.94
C GLY A 181 21.51 8.86 -7.21
N ASN A 182 20.27 8.64 -7.63
CA ASN A 182 19.14 9.46 -7.21
C ASN A 182 18.23 8.80 -6.16
N ALA A 183 18.77 7.97 -5.22
CA ALA A 183 17.91 7.43 -4.15
C ALA A 183 18.66 7.11 -2.86
N ASP A 184 18.08 7.53 -1.74
CA ASP A 184 18.46 7.10 -0.38
C ASP A 184 17.61 5.91 0.06
N ALA A 185 16.34 5.88 -0.36
CA ALA A 185 15.39 4.84 0.01
C ALA A 185 14.40 4.51 -1.12
N ILE A 186 14.03 3.24 -1.18
CA ILE A 186 13.00 2.70 -2.07
C ILE A 186 11.92 2.06 -1.21
N TYR A 187 10.67 2.41 -1.47
CA TYR A 187 9.50 1.75 -0.89
C TYR A 187 8.62 1.19 -2.00
N ALA A 188 8.22 -0.06 -1.89
CA ALA A 188 7.45 -0.70 -2.95
C ALA A 188 6.26 -1.51 -2.44
N CYS A 189 5.16 -1.48 -3.21
CA CYS A 189 4.00 -2.34 -3.00
C CYS A 189 3.39 -2.75 -4.36
N GLY A 190 3.08 -4.04 -4.51
CA GLY A 190 2.53 -4.57 -5.74
C GLY A 190 2.70 -6.08 -5.89
N PRO A 191 2.58 -6.62 -7.11
CA PRO A 191 2.72 -8.05 -7.37
C PRO A 191 4.08 -8.62 -6.95
N ALA A 192 4.11 -9.84 -6.40
CA ALA A 192 5.33 -10.48 -5.92
C ALA A 192 6.50 -10.52 -6.95
N PRO A 193 6.27 -10.81 -8.26
CA PRO A 193 7.35 -10.76 -9.23
C PRO A 193 7.97 -9.35 -9.40
N MET A 194 7.13 -8.29 -9.30
CA MET A 194 7.60 -6.90 -9.32
C MET A 194 8.46 -6.60 -8.09
N LEU A 195 7.98 -6.96 -6.89
CA LEU A 195 8.70 -6.74 -5.63
C LEU A 195 10.04 -7.47 -5.62
N LYS A 196 10.08 -8.73 -6.07
CA LYS A 196 11.33 -9.50 -6.21
C LYS A 196 12.34 -8.74 -7.09
N ARG A 197 11.90 -8.26 -8.27
CA ARG A 197 12.80 -7.55 -9.17
C ARG A 197 13.29 -6.22 -8.61
N ILE A 198 12.43 -5.49 -7.89
CA ILE A 198 12.80 -4.25 -7.20
C ILE A 198 13.86 -4.54 -6.10
N SER A 199 13.65 -5.61 -5.32
CA SER A 199 14.59 -6.03 -4.27
C SER A 199 15.98 -6.33 -4.86
N GLU A 200 16.06 -7.08 -5.96
CA GLU A 200 17.31 -7.38 -6.67
C GLU A 200 18.02 -6.10 -7.16
N ILE A 201 17.26 -5.16 -7.72
CA ILE A 201 17.81 -3.87 -8.21
C ILE A 201 18.32 -3.03 -7.03
N ALA A 202 17.57 -2.95 -5.94
CA ALA A 202 17.95 -2.20 -4.75
C ALA A 202 19.21 -2.78 -4.08
N GLU A 203 19.30 -4.11 -3.97
CA GLU A 203 20.47 -4.80 -3.43
C GLU A 203 21.72 -4.53 -4.26
N ASN A 204 21.63 -4.64 -5.59
CA ASN A 204 22.74 -4.36 -6.50
C ASN A 204 23.20 -2.89 -6.46
N SER A 205 22.33 -1.99 -6.08
CA SER A 205 22.62 -0.55 -5.98
C SER A 205 23.01 -0.12 -4.56
N GLY A 206 22.93 -1.02 -3.57
CA GLY A 206 23.23 -0.72 -2.17
C GLY A 206 22.26 0.24 -1.50
N VAL A 207 21.06 0.45 -2.06
CA VAL A 207 20.05 1.38 -1.58
C VAL A 207 19.12 0.68 -0.57
N PHE A 208 18.74 1.40 0.49
CA PHE A 208 17.74 0.93 1.43
C PHE A 208 16.43 0.65 0.72
N CYS A 209 15.83 -0.51 0.97
CA CYS A 209 14.58 -0.89 0.32
C CYS A 209 13.65 -1.64 1.28
N GLU A 210 12.39 -1.22 1.34
CA GLU A 210 11.30 -1.94 2.01
C GLU A 210 10.19 -2.26 1.02
N VAL A 211 9.64 -3.47 1.17
CA VAL A 211 8.55 -3.98 0.33
C VAL A 211 7.35 -4.35 1.18
N SER A 212 6.15 -4.05 0.70
CA SER A 212 4.89 -4.45 1.33
C SER A 212 4.34 -5.69 0.64
N LEU A 213 4.27 -6.81 1.38
CA LEU A 213 3.81 -8.09 0.90
C LEU A 213 2.30 -8.27 1.09
N GLU A 214 1.69 -9.03 0.20
CA GLU A 214 0.30 -9.48 0.29
C GLU A 214 0.24 -10.99 0.53
N GLU A 215 -0.59 -11.40 1.51
CA GLU A 215 -0.91 -12.80 1.77
C GLU A 215 -2.38 -12.96 2.13
N ARG A 216 -2.90 -14.19 1.96
CA ARG A 216 -4.22 -14.53 2.45
C ARG A 216 -4.27 -14.40 3.96
N MET A 217 -5.29 -13.74 4.49
CA MET A 217 -5.43 -13.50 5.92
C MET A 217 -6.73 -14.09 6.47
N GLY A 218 -6.63 -14.78 7.60
CA GLY A 218 -7.79 -15.21 8.38
C GLY A 218 -8.05 -14.24 9.54
N CYS A 219 -7.16 -14.17 10.53
CA CYS A 219 -7.37 -13.36 11.74
C CYS A 219 -6.85 -11.91 11.66
N GLY A 220 -5.82 -11.63 10.90
CA GLY A 220 -5.18 -10.31 10.78
C GLY A 220 -4.29 -9.91 11.97
N ILE A 221 -4.14 -10.75 13.00
CA ILE A 221 -3.45 -10.43 14.26
C ILE A 221 -2.33 -11.42 14.65
N GLY A 222 -1.98 -12.35 13.73
CA GLY A 222 -0.90 -13.33 13.95
C GLY A 222 -1.29 -14.59 14.72
N ALA A 223 -2.59 -14.89 14.93
CA ALA A 223 -3.04 -16.04 15.71
C ALA A 223 -3.27 -17.31 14.88
N CYS A 224 -3.74 -17.18 13.62
CA CYS A 224 -4.19 -18.32 12.80
C CYS A 224 -3.12 -18.88 11.85
N LEU A 225 -1.97 -18.25 11.72
CA LEU A 225 -0.83 -18.62 10.89
C LEU A 225 -1.08 -18.68 9.36
N VAL A 226 -2.29 -18.33 8.88
CA VAL A 226 -2.68 -18.41 7.45
C VAL A 226 -1.79 -17.54 6.55
N CYS A 227 -1.33 -16.38 7.04
CA CYS A 227 -0.50 -15.45 6.30
C CYS A 227 1.01 -15.66 6.51
N ALA A 228 1.43 -16.89 6.80
CA ALA A 228 2.84 -17.21 6.97
C ALA A 228 3.57 -17.08 5.63
N CYS A 229 4.68 -16.37 5.63
CA CYS A 229 5.63 -16.28 4.51
C CYS A 229 7.03 -16.65 4.98
N LYS A 230 7.87 -17.12 4.05
CA LYS A 230 9.30 -17.34 4.33
C LYS A 230 10.03 -16.02 4.25
N THR A 231 10.87 -15.80 5.24
CA THR A 231 11.80 -14.67 5.31
C THR A 231 13.21 -15.22 5.58
N ARG A 232 14.22 -14.39 5.36
CA ARG A 232 15.61 -14.72 5.68
C ARG A 232 16.17 -13.66 6.61
N LYS A 233 16.69 -14.08 7.74
CA LYS A 233 17.36 -13.21 8.69
C LYS A 233 18.69 -13.84 9.10
N ASP A 234 19.77 -13.06 9.04
CA ASP A 234 21.14 -13.50 9.36
C ASP A 234 21.59 -14.76 8.60
N GLY A 235 21.08 -14.93 7.37
CA GLY A 235 21.35 -16.07 6.50
C GLY A 235 20.47 -17.30 6.73
N GLU A 236 19.65 -17.33 7.77
CA GLU A 236 18.75 -18.42 8.11
C GLU A 236 17.31 -18.17 7.64
N GLU A 237 16.63 -19.26 7.22
CA GLU A 237 15.21 -19.19 6.85
C GLU A 237 14.34 -19.18 8.10
N HIS A 238 13.39 -18.25 8.14
CA HIS A 238 12.37 -18.11 9.18
C HIS A 238 10.98 -18.04 8.57
N PHE A 239 9.95 -18.21 9.40
CA PHE A 239 8.57 -17.92 9.03
C PHE A 239 8.10 -16.65 9.75
N ALA A 240 7.63 -15.70 8.97
CA ALA A 240 6.98 -14.49 9.46
C ALA A 240 5.48 -14.50 9.09
N HIS A 241 4.67 -13.78 9.85
CA HIS A 241 3.25 -13.60 9.56
C HIS A 241 3.04 -12.20 9.00
N VAL A 242 2.62 -12.11 7.74
CA VAL A 242 2.43 -10.82 7.06
C VAL A 242 1.53 -9.87 7.86
N CYS A 243 0.50 -10.38 8.53
CA CYS A 243 -0.41 -9.56 9.32
C CYS A 243 0.18 -9.03 10.65
N LYS A 244 1.25 -9.65 11.17
CA LYS A 244 1.84 -9.31 12.48
C LYS A 244 3.26 -8.78 12.36
N ASN A 245 4.12 -9.45 11.59
CA ASN A 245 5.52 -9.09 11.39
C ASN A 245 5.71 -8.13 10.21
N GLY A 246 4.81 -8.19 9.21
CA GLY A 246 4.68 -7.29 8.08
C GLY A 246 3.43 -6.39 8.22
N PRO A 247 2.86 -5.93 7.08
CA PRO A 247 3.14 -6.35 5.72
C PRO A 247 4.46 -5.84 5.15
N VAL A 248 5.07 -4.84 5.78
CA VAL A 248 6.32 -4.23 5.34
C VAL A 248 7.50 -5.03 5.88
N PHE A 249 8.42 -5.37 5.00
CA PHE A 249 9.66 -6.07 5.29
C PHE A 249 10.83 -5.37 4.60
N ASN A 250 12.02 -5.47 5.20
CA ASN A 250 13.24 -5.10 4.49
C ASN A 250 13.43 -6.05 3.30
N SER A 251 13.78 -5.52 2.14
CA SER A 251 13.91 -6.32 0.91
C SER A 251 15.02 -7.39 0.96
N LYS A 252 15.88 -7.35 1.98
CA LYS A 252 16.94 -8.34 2.23
C LYS A 252 16.45 -9.53 3.08
N GLU A 253 15.26 -9.43 3.69
CA GLU A 253 14.64 -10.50 4.48
C GLU A 253 13.81 -11.44 3.60
#